data_5202a3047e852eef7bb9496525380c9f
#
_entry.id   5202a3047e852eef7bb9496525380c9f
#
_cell.length_a   1.000
_cell.length_b   1.000
_cell.length_c   1.000
_cell.angle_alpha   90.00
_cell.angle_beta   90.00
_cell.angle_gamma   90.00
#
_symmetry.space_group_name_H-M   'P 1'
#
loop_
_entity.id
_entity.type
_entity.pdbx_description
1 polymer ?
#
loop_
_entity_poly.entity_id
_entity_poly.type
_entity_poly.pdbx_seq_one_letter_code
_entity_poly.pdbx_strand_id
1 'polypeptide(L)'
;MNKTLFQKIADQEIPASLVYEDDQVVAFRDLHPQAPVHVLIVPRRPIPRLAEAAAGDQALLGHLLLKAAEVARQLGLGNGYRLVINNGPDGGETVPHLHCHLLGGRPMTWPPG
;
A
#
# COMPACT_ATOMS: atom_id res chain seq x y z
N MET A 1 -14.18 16.80 -8.06
CA MET A 1 -14.17 15.35 -7.81
C MET A 1 -13.80 15.06 -6.38
N ASN A 2 -14.47 14.07 -5.82
CA ASN A 2 -14.18 13.69 -4.44
C ASN A 2 -12.88 12.89 -4.38
N LYS A 3 -12.04 13.24 -3.42
CA LYS A 3 -10.83 12.48 -3.16
C LYS A 3 -11.17 11.19 -2.44
N THR A 4 -10.40 10.12 -2.73
CA THR A 4 -10.49 8.89 -1.95
C THR A 4 -9.97 9.12 -0.55
N LEU A 5 -10.29 8.21 0.37
CA LEU A 5 -9.75 8.23 1.72
C LEU A 5 -8.20 8.28 1.69
N PHE A 6 -7.58 7.47 0.83
CA PHE A 6 -6.12 7.40 0.76
C PHE A 6 -5.51 8.68 0.19
N GLN A 7 -6.20 9.33 -0.76
CA GLN A 7 -5.74 10.62 -1.27
C GLN A 7 -5.78 11.68 -0.17
N LYS A 8 -6.84 11.69 0.64
CA LYS A 8 -6.94 12.61 1.76
C LYS A 8 -5.83 12.40 2.78
N ILE A 9 -5.46 11.14 3.03
CA ILE A 9 -4.33 10.82 3.91
C ILE A 9 -3.03 11.32 3.30
N ALA A 10 -2.81 11.05 2.02
CA ALA A 10 -1.60 11.49 1.32
C ALA A 10 -1.47 13.02 1.31
N ASP A 11 -2.59 13.73 1.20
CA ASP A 11 -2.63 15.19 1.19
C ASP A 11 -2.66 15.78 2.60
N GLN A 12 -2.58 14.95 3.63
CA GLN A 12 -2.60 15.36 5.04
C GLN A 12 -3.90 16.06 5.46
N GLU A 13 -5.00 15.75 4.78
CA GLU A 13 -6.32 16.30 5.11
C GLU A 13 -7.00 15.56 6.24
N ILE A 14 -6.63 14.30 6.47
CA ILE A 14 -7.09 13.52 7.62
C ILE A 14 -5.89 12.83 8.26
N PRO A 15 -5.93 12.60 9.59
CA PRO A 15 -4.81 11.97 10.28
C PRO A 15 -4.69 10.48 9.95
N ALA A 16 -3.45 9.99 10.00
CA ALA A 16 -3.16 8.58 9.87
C ALA A 16 -1.86 8.29 10.62
N SER A 17 -1.66 7.02 10.97
CA SER A 17 -0.42 6.58 11.62
C SER A 17 0.63 6.34 10.55
N LEU A 18 1.38 7.39 10.19
CA LEU A 18 2.39 7.32 9.15
C LEU A 18 3.61 6.54 9.64
N VAL A 19 4.15 5.69 8.77
CA VAL A 19 5.41 4.97 9.02
C VAL A 19 6.52 5.41 8.06
N TYR A 20 6.15 6.00 6.92
CA TYR A 20 7.10 6.51 5.93
C TYR A 20 6.39 7.46 4.99
N GLU A 21 7.09 8.48 4.50
CA GLU A 21 6.59 9.32 3.41
C GLU A 21 7.75 9.94 2.65
N ASP A 22 7.53 10.16 1.36
CA ASP A 22 8.41 10.95 0.52
C ASP A 22 7.55 11.73 -0.48
N ASP A 23 8.15 12.32 -1.50
CA ASP A 23 7.42 13.13 -2.48
C ASP A 23 6.56 12.29 -3.44
N GLN A 24 6.70 10.97 -3.45
CA GLN A 24 6.00 10.09 -4.36
C GLN A 24 5.03 9.14 -3.67
N VAL A 25 5.34 8.66 -2.48
CA VAL A 25 4.54 7.65 -1.78
C VAL A 25 4.37 8.00 -0.31
N VAL A 26 3.30 7.42 0.27
CA VAL A 26 3.02 7.52 1.71
C VAL A 26 2.72 6.12 2.21
N ALA A 27 3.24 5.78 3.38
CA ALA A 27 2.96 4.50 4.03
C ALA A 27 2.35 4.75 5.41
N PHE A 28 1.25 4.07 5.70
CA PHE A 28 0.54 4.24 6.98
C PHE A 28 -0.09 2.92 7.42
N ARG A 29 -0.33 2.80 8.73
CA ARG A 29 -0.88 1.57 9.30
C ARG A 29 -2.36 1.43 8.95
N ASP A 30 -2.77 0.20 8.62
CA ASP A 30 -4.17 -0.11 8.37
C ASP A 30 -4.94 -0.05 9.69
N LEU A 31 -6.15 0.54 9.67
CA LEU A 31 -7.00 0.67 10.86
C LEU A 31 -7.61 -0.66 11.27
N HIS A 32 -7.68 -1.63 10.35
CA HIS A 32 -8.25 -2.95 10.60
C HIS A 32 -7.20 -4.01 10.24
N PRO A 33 -6.12 -4.11 11.04
CA PRO A 33 -4.98 -4.95 10.66
C PRO A 33 -5.34 -6.43 10.58
N GLN A 34 -4.87 -7.08 9.52
CA GLN A 34 -5.06 -8.51 9.29
C GLN A 34 -3.82 -9.31 9.66
N ALA A 35 -2.80 -8.66 10.19
CA ALA A 35 -1.56 -9.26 10.66
C ALA A 35 -0.96 -8.34 11.72
N PRO A 36 -0.01 -8.82 12.55
CA PRO A 36 0.66 -7.97 13.54
C PRO A 36 1.27 -6.70 12.94
N VAL A 37 1.78 -6.80 11.70
CA VAL A 37 2.17 -5.63 10.91
C VAL A 37 1.29 -5.62 9.67
N HIS A 38 0.54 -4.55 9.48
CA HIS A 38 -0.29 -4.35 8.30
C HIS A 38 -0.22 -2.87 7.92
N VAL A 39 0.56 -2.58 6.88
CA VAL A 39 0.83 -1.23 6.41
C VAL A 39 0.36 -1.11 4.96
N LEU A 40 -0.18 0.06 4.62
CA LEU A 40 -0.56 0.38 3.25
C LEU A 40 0.47 1.35 2.68
N ILE A 41 0.96 1.06 1.48
CA ILE A 41 1.84 1.98 0.76
C ILE A 41 1.06 2.47 -0.46
N VAL A 42 0.89 3.78 -0.58
CA VAL A 42 0.08 4.39 -1.63
C VAL A 42 0.89 5.45 -2.38
N PRO A 43 0.71 5.57 -3.70
CA PRO A 43 1.27 6.71 -4.42
C PRO A 43 0.47 7.97 -4.10
N ARG A 44 1.15 9.13 -4.06
CA ARG A 44 0.44 10.39 -3.89
C ARG A 44 -0.41 10.70 -5.12
N ARG A 45 0.06 10.30 -6.31
CA ARG A 45 -0.73 10.44 -7.53
C ARG A 45 -1.88 9.45 -7.52
N PRO A 46 -3.13 9.90 -7.75
CA PRO A 46 -4.30 9.03 -7.61
C PRO A 46 -4.50 8.13 -8.84
N ILE A 47 -3.78 7.02 -8.89
CA ILE A 47 -4.00 5.95 -9.86
C ILE A 47 -5.08 5.04 -9.26
N PRO A 48 -6.25 4.87 -9.91
CA PRO A 48 -7.34 4.13 -9.28
C PRO A 48 -7.01 2.66 -8.99
N ARG A 49 -6.32 1.99 -9.92
CA ARG A 49 -5.94 0.58 -9.76
C ARG A 49 -4.83 0.23 -10.73
N LEU A 50 -4.19 -0.89 -10.50
CA LEU A 50 -3.03 -1.30 -11.30
C LEU A 50 -3.35 -1.41 -12.79
N ALA A 51 -4.53 -1.94 -13.14
CA ALA A 51 -4.92 -2.10 -14.54
C ALA A 51 -5.04 -0.76 -15.28
N GLU A 52 -5.18 0.36 -14.55
CA GLU A 52 -5.27 1.68 -15.14
C GLU A 52 -3.95 2.44 -15.11
N ALA A 53 -2.88 1.81 -14.61
CA ALA A 53 -1.55 2.39 -14.70
C ALA A 53 -1.05 2.33 -16.14
N ALA A 54 -0.20 3.27 -16.51
CA ALA A 54 0.36 3.37 -17.86
C ALA A 54 1.87 3.18 -17.82
N ALA A 55 2.49 3.10 -19.01
CA ALA A 55 3.93 2.94 -19.10
C ALA A 55 4.69 4.07 -18.37
N GLY A 56 4.14 5.28 -18.36
CA GLY A 56 4.73 6.41 -17.64
C GLY A 56 4.71 6.27 -16.12
N ASP A 57 3.99 5.28 -15.59
CA ASP A 57 3.93 5.01 -14.15
C ASP A 57 4.96 3.98 -13.69
N GLN A 58 5.76 3.46 -14.61
CA GLN A 58 6.70 2.37 -14.29
C GLN A 58 7.67 2.74 -13.18
N ALA A 59 8.25 3.93 -13.24
CA ALA A 59 9.21 4.38 -12.23
C ALA A 59 8.52 4.54 -10.87
N LEU A 60 7.31 5.08 -10.84
CA LEU A 60 6.54 5.25 -9.61
C LEU A 60 6.20 3.90 -8.98
N LEU A 61 5.75 2.95 -9.80
CA LEU A 61 5.38 1.62 -9.28
C LEU A 61 6.60 0.87 -8.75
N GLY A 62 7.74 0.96 -9.44
CA GLY A 62 8.98 0.39 -8.95
C GLY A 62 9.41 1.03 -7.64
N HIS A 63 9.32 2.35 -7.55
CA HIS A 63 9.63 3.08 -6.32
C HIS A 63 8.74 2.62 -5.16
N LEU A 64 7.43 2.49 -5.42
CA LEU A 64 6.48 2.04 -4.41
C LEU A 64 6.85 0.65 -3.86
N LEU A 65 7.16 -0.29 -4.74
CA LEU A 65 7.53 -1.65 -4.31
C LEU A 65 8.85 -1.67 -3.54
N LEU A 66 9.83 -0.89 -3.96
CA LEU A 66 11.11 -0.81 -3.26
C LEU A 66 10.93 -0.18 -1.88
N LYS A 67 10.06 0.81 -1.76
CA LYS A 67 9.76 1.43 -0.46
C LYS A 67 8.99 0.49 0.45
N ALA A 68 8.10 -0.34 -0.12
CA ALA A 68 7.43 -1.38 0.67
C ALA A 68 8.47 -2.32 1.29
N ALA A 69 9.48 -2.75 0.52
CA ALA A 69 10.55 -3.60 1.04
C ALA A 69 11.37 -2.88 2.11
N GLU A 70 11.64 -1.59 1.94
CA GLU A 70 12.39 -0.80 2.91
C GLU A 70 11.61 -0.64 4.21
N VAL A 71 10.31 -0.35 4.12
CA VAL A 71 9.43 -0.25 5.29
C VAL A 71 9.39 -1.58 6.04
N ALA A 72 9.31 -2.70 5.30
CA ALA A 72 9.33 -4.03 5.91
C ALA A 72 10.60 -4.24 6.72
N ARG A 73 11.75 -3.83 6.18
CA ARG A 73 13.03 -3.93 6.90
C ARG A 73 13.03 -3.08 8.15
N GLN A 74 12.55 -1.84 8.06
CA GLN A 74 12.49 -0.93 9.20
C GLN A 74 11.56 -1.45 10.30
N LEU A 75 10.51 -2.16 9.94
CA LEU A 75 9.56 -2.72 10.90
C LEU A 75 9.95 -4.12 11.39
N GLY A 76 11.15 -4.57 11.07
CA GLY A 76 11.69 -5.82 11.61
C GLY A 76 11.15 -7.08 10.96
N LEU A 77 10.69 -7.02 9.72
CA LEU A 77 10.12 -8.16 9.02
C LEU A 77 11.18 -8.99 8.29
N GLY A 78 12.35 -9.19 8.91
CA GLY A 78 13.44 -9.96 8.32
C GLY A 78 13.11 -11.44 8.06
N ASN A 79 12.07 -11.95 8.73
CA ASN A 79 11.63 -13.35 8.53
C ASN A 79 10.70 -13.51 7.34
N GLY A 80 10.33 -12.42 6.69
CA GLY A 80 9.48 -12.45 5.52
C GLY A 80 8.20 -11.66 5.69
N TYR A 81 7.54 -11.41 4.57
CA TYR A 81 6.30 -10.66 4.54
C TYR A 81 5.57 -10.97 3.23
N ARG A 82 4.33 -10.51 3.13
CA ARG A 82 3.55 -10.63 1.89
C ARG A 82 3.13 -9.25 1.43
N LEU A 83 3.23 -9.02 0.13
CA LEU A 83 2.66 -7.82 -0.50
C LEU A 83 1.42 -8.23 -1.28
N VAL A 84 0.36 -7.42 -1.17
CA VAL A 84 -0.90 -7.68 -1.87
C VAL A 84 -1.37 -6.39 -2.52
N ILE A 85 -1.68 -6.47 -3.81
CA ILE A 85 -2.30 -5.38 -4.56
C ILE A 85 -3.58 -5.94 -5.16
N ASN A 86 -4.72 -5.42 -4.73
CA ASN A 86 -6.03 -5.88 -5.21
C ASN A 86 -6.47 -5.02 -6.39
N ASN A 87 -6.98 -5.66 -7.44
CA ASN A 87 -7.45 -4.96 -8.63
C ASN A 87 -8.83 -5.49 -9.02
N GLY A 88 -9.81 -4.60 -8.97
CA GLY A 88 -11.17 -4.93 -9.41
C GLY A 88 -11.97 -5.75 -8.40
N PRO A 89 -13.25 -6.02 -8.73
CA PRO A 89 -14.16 -6.72 -7.80
C PRO A 89 -13.67 -8.10 -7.41
N ASP A 90 -13.21 -8.89 -8.37
CA ASP A 90 -12.75 -10.26 -8.09
C ASP A 90 -11.43 -10.25 -7.33
N GLY A 91 -10.67 -9.17 -7.36
CA GLY A 91 -9.46 -9.00 -6.57
C GLY A 91 -9.74 -8.54 -5.16
N GLY A 92 -10.98 -8.16 -4.84
CA GLY A 92 -11.32 -7.65 -3.51
C GLY A 92 -10.99 -6.17 -3.32
N GLU A 93 -10.94 -5.40 -4.41
CA GLU A 93 -10.67 -3.97 -4.34
C GLU A 93 -11.79 -3.26 -3.58
N THR A 94 -11.42 -2.42 -2.60
CA THR A 94 -12.40 -1.66 -1.81
C THR A 94 -12.27 -0.15 -1.98
N VAL A 95 -11.07 0.35 -2.25
CA VAL A 95 -10.81 1.79 -2.41
C VAL A 95 -10.16 2.01 -3.78
N PRO A 96 -10.75 2.88 -4.64
CA PRO A 96 -10.19 3.14 -5.97
C PRO A 96 -9.02 4.13 -5.92
N HIS A 97 -7.99 3.77 -5.19
CA HIS A 97 -6.69 4.42 -5.11
C HIS A 97 -5.69 3.30 -4.90
N LEU A 98 -4.84 3.08 -5.90
CA LEU A 98 -3.85 2.00 -5.88
C LEU A 98 -3.14 1.96 -4.53
N HIS A 99 -3.10 0.80 -3.92
CA HIS A 99 -2.40 0.61 -2.65
C HIS A 99 -1.85 -0.79 -2.55
N CYS A 100 -0.69 -0.89 -1.90
CA CYS A 100 -0.02 -2.15 -1.65
C CYS A 100 -0.13 -2.46 -0.17
N HIS A 101 -0.74 -3.59 0.17
CA HIS A 101 -0.74 -4.08 1.54
C HIS A 101 0.60 -4.75 1.84
N LEU A 102 1.22 -4.36 2.93
CA LEU A 102 2.39 -5.03 3.48
C LEU A 102 1.93 -5.75 4.75
N LEU A 103 2.00 -7.07 4.75
CA LEU A 103 1.52 -7.91 5.84
C LEU A 103 2.68 -8.76 6.37
N GLY A 104 2.90 -8.71 7.67
CA GLY A 104 3.98 -9.47 8.29
C GLY A 104 3.78 -9.68 9.78
N GLY A 105 4.76 -10.33 10.39
CA GLY A 105 4.72 -10.61 11.83
C GLY A 105 4.07 -11.94 12.16
N ARG A 106 3.65 -12.70 11.15
CA ARG A 106 3.16 -14.08 11.29
C ARG A 106 3.38 -14.80 9.97
N PRO A 107 3.41 -16.16 9.99
CA PRO A 107 3.45 -16.92 8.74
C PRO A 107 2.18 -16.68 7.92
N MET A 108 2.34 -16.57 6.61
CA MET A 108 1.24 -16.54 5.67
C MET A 108 1.08 -17.94 5.08
N THR A 109 -0.13 -18.25 4.63
CA THR A 109 -0.43 -19.57 4.07
C THR A 109 -0.64 -19.50 2.57
N TRP A 110 -0.68 -20.67 1.95
CA TRP A 110 -0.97 -20.79 0.54
C TRP A 110 -2.09 -21.82 0.37
N PRO A 111 -3.14 -21.53 -0.45
CA PRO A 111 -3.30 -20.38 -1.36
C PRO A 111 -3.54 -19.07 -0.61
N PRO A 112 -3.29 -17.92 -1.29
CA PRO A 112 -3.32 -16.62 -0.64
C PRO A 112 -4.72 -16.06 -0.36
N GLY A 113 -5.74 -16.73 -0.81
CA GLY A 113 -7.11 -16.27 -0.57
C GLY A 113 -8.12 -17.36 -0.47
#